data_c076c19bdd83c665864881d5d8b7b944
#
_entry.id   c076c19bdd83c665864881d5d8b7b944
#
_cell.length_a   1.000
_cell.length_b   1.000
_cell.length_c   1.000
_cell.angle_alpha   90.00
_cell.angle_beta   90.00
_cell.angle_gamma   90.00
#
_symmetry.space_group_name_H-M   'P 1'
#
loop_
_entity.id
_entity.type
_entity.pdbx_description
1 polymer ?
#
loop_
_entity_poly.entity_id
_entity_poly.type
_entity_poly.pdbx_seq_one_letter_code
_entity_poly.pdbx_strand_id
1 'polypeptide(L)'
;EEYYHISPYAYCANNFINTLDPDGRSTWVIANKNGTYTILGGSLKDNDLNIYALSAGKNGEIIKKSIGMTTSITSFYDSYANNGSGAWAVGSIIDPKDNSGKVFLNNLVKDDPEIGYYMDNAKKGQKYDFKVTNGGNIPIPDINEYRGMPIGSTKNGQTIYTSAKDIGNIAAGYVAGIHAIPWSLVRKEFDNLQSIQDN
;
A
#
# COMPACT_ATOMS: atom_id res chain seq x y z
N GLU A 1 12.65 -20.81 3.34
CA GLU A 1 11.70 -21.81 3.90
C GLU A 1 11.01 -21.39 5.22
N GLU A 2 11.41 -20.29 5.89
CA GLU A 2 10.87 -19.89 7.21
C GLU A 2 9.59 -19.06 7.17
N TYR A 3 9.13 -18.61 6.02
CA TYR A 3 7.98 -17.68 5.92
C TYR A 3 6.65 -18.32 5.50
N TYR A 4 6.60 -19.63 5.26
CA TYR A 4 5.35 -20.32 4.86
C TYR A 4 4.26 -20.37 5.94
N HIS A 5 4.60 -20.04 7.18
CA HIS A 5 3.66 -20.00 8.30
C HIS A 5 3.10 -18.61 8.60
N ILE A 6 3.62 -17.58 7.94
CA ILE A 6 3.12 -16.21 8.08
C ILE A 6 2.21 -15.94 6.89
N SER A 7 0.99 -15.60 7.19
CA SER A 7 0.01 -15.18 6.21
C SER A 7 0.58 -14.11 5.26
N PRO A 8 0.32 -14.16 3.94
CA PRO A 8 0.61 -13.05 3.04
C PRO A 8 -0.07 -11.74 3.43
N TYR A 9 -1.01 -11.77 4.38
CA TYR A 9 -1.71 -10.63 4.95
C TYR A 9 -1.36 -10.33 6.42
N ALA A 10 -0.62 -11.23 7.12
CA ALA A 10 0.19 -10.81 8.27
C ALA A 10 1.36 -10.01 7.71
N TYR A 11 1.00 -8.87 7.12
CA TYR A 11 1.89 -7.98 6.40
C TYR A 11 3.12 -7.76 7.28
N CYS A 12 4.24 -8.36 6.86
CA CYS A 12 5.51 -8.26 7.56
C CYS A 12 5.47 -8.71 9.04
N ALA A 13 4.71 -9.78 9.38
CA ALA A 13 4.64 -10.33 10.75
C ALA A 13 4.30 -9.25 11.81
N ASN A 14 3.41 -8.30 11.49
CA ASN A 14 3.11 -7.11 12.29
C ASN A 14 4.30 -6.16 12.52
N ASN A 15 5.38 -6.32 11.77
CA ASN A 15 6.57 -5.47 11.84
C ASN A 15 6.89 -4.90 10.45
N PHE A 16 5.91 -4.23 9.85
CA PHE A 16 5.98 -3.66 8.51
C PHE A 16 7.12 -2.64 8.30
N ILE A 17 7.70 -2.12 9.38
CA ILE A 17 8.85 -1.20 9.33
C ILE A 17 10.18 -1.97 9.16
N ASN A 18 10.26 -3.22 9.61
CA ASN A 18 11.51 -3.98 9.68
C ASN A 18 11.55 -5.22 8.79
N THR A 19 10.41 -5.66 8.22
CA THR A 19 10.35 -6.84 7.36
C THR A 19 9.99 -6.39 5.94
N LEU A 20 10.97 -6.40 5.04
CA LEU A 20 10.79 -6.11 3.62
C LEU A 20 10.42 -7.41 2.90
N ASP A 21 9.53 -7.30 1.93
CA ASP A 21 9.18 -8.41 1.06
C ASP A 21 10.41 -8.82 0.23
N PRO A 22 10.90 -10.07 0.35
CA PRO A 22 12.11 -10.51 -0.35
C PRO A 22 11.96 -10.65 -1.86
N ASP A 23 10.71 -10.71 -2.38
CA ASP A 23 10.41 -10.80 -3.81
C ASP A 23 10.20 -9.43 -4.47
N GLY A 24 10.71 -8.37 -3.85
CA GLY A 24 10.54 -6.98 -4.21
C GLY A 24 10.75 -6.64 -5.67
N ARG A 25 9.98 -5.65 -6.16
CA ARG A 25 9.94 -5.21 -7.55
C ARG A 25 10.05 -3.69 -7.63
N SER A 26 10.95 -3.18 -8.46
CA SER A 26 11.18 -1.74 -8.57
C SER A 26 10.00 -1.00 -9.18
N THR A 27 9.69 0.18 -8.63
CA THR A 27 8.71 1.13 -9.18
C THR A 27 9.42 2.31 -9.82
N TRP A 28 8.96 2.75 -10.99
CA TRP A 28 9.54 3.87 -11.73
C TRP A 28 8.59 5.07 -11.73
N VAL A 29 9.14 6.23 -11.44
CA VAL A 29 8.40 7.48 -11.34
C VAL A 29 9.11 8.63 -12.03
N ILE A 30 8.38 9.70 -12.34
CA ILE A 30 8.93 10.98 -12.75
C ILE A 30 8.61 12.05 -11.71
N ALA A 31 9.58 12.92 -11.41
CA ALA A 31 9.40 14.03 -10.51
C ALA A 31 8.55 15.14 -11.13
N ASN A 32 7.57 15.64 -10.37
CA ASN A 32 6.72 16.76 -10.75
C ASN A 32 7.24 18.08 -10.16
N LYS A 33 6.90 19.21 -10.78
CA LYS A 33 7.32 20.55 -10.34
C LYS A 33 6.84 20.92 -8.92
N ASN A 34 5.74 20.32 -8.47
CA ASN A 34 5.16 20.53 -7.14
C ASN A 34 5.80 19.67 -6.04
N GLY A 35 6.82 18.85 -6.36
CA GLY A 35 7.49 17.98 -5.42
C GLY A 35 6.85 16.61 -5.22
N THR A 36 5.81 16.28 -5.97
CA THR A 36 5.24 14.93 -6.03
C THR A 36 5.92 14.09 -7.12
N TYR A 37 5.55 12.82 -7.21
CA TYR A 37 6.02 11.92 -8.25
C TYR A 37 4.85 11.24 -8.94
N THR A 38 4.94 11.06 -10.28
CA THR A 38 3.96 10.30 -11.06
C THR A 38 4.51 8.94 -11.39
N ILE A 39 3.73 7.88 -11.18
CA ILE A 39 4.10 6.50 -11.51
C ILE A 39 4.10 6.33 -13.02
N LEU A 40 5.19 5.80 -13.56
CA LEU A 40 5.36 5.48 -14.99
C LEU A 40 5.26 3.98 -15.27
N GLY A 41 5.49 3.13 -14.26
CA GLY A 41 5.57 1.69 -14.39
C GLY A 41 6.59 1.09 -13.43
N GLY A 42 7.18 -0.03 -13.82
CA GLY A 42 8.20 -0.69 -13.02
C GLY A 42 8.70 -1.99 -13.65
N SER A 43 9.46 -2.78 -12.90
CA SER A 43 9.89 -4.11 -13.26
C SER A 43 9.26 -5.15 -12.34
N LEU A 44 8.72 -6.22 -12.91
CA LEU A 44 8.22 -7.39 -12.17
C LEU A 44 9.28 -8.51 -12.07
N LYS A 45 10.50 -8.27 -12.51
CA LYS A 45 11.54 -9.31 -12.65
C LYS A 45 12.78 -9.06 -11.79
N ASP A 46 12.89 -7.87 -11.21
CA ASP A 46 13.94 -7.56 -10.24
C ASP A 46 13.43 -7.77 -8.80
N ASN A 47 14.32 -8.11 -7.91
CA ASN A 47 14.02 -8.27 -6.47
C ASN A 47 14.31 -6.95 -5.74
N ASP A 48 13.76 -5.84 -6.27
CA ASP A 48 14.09 -4.51 -5.80
C ASP A 48 12.83 -3.71 -5.42
N LEU A 49 12.65 -3.41 -4.14
CA LEU A 49 11.55 -2.60 -3.62
C LEU A 49 11.75 -1.10 -3.83
N ASN A 50 12.89 -0.66 -4.34
CA ASN A 50 13.15 0.76 -4.50
C ASN A 50 12.18 1.43 -5.49
N ILE A 51 11.85 2.67 -5.18
CA ILE A 51 11.18 3.58 -6.09
C ILE A 51 12.24 4.45 -6.73
N TYR A 52 12.34 4.41 -8.06
CA TYR A 52 13.32 5.16 -8.82
C TYR A 52 12.69 6.33 -9.57
N ALA A 53 13.11 7.54 -9.24
CA ALA A 53 12.84 8.70 -10.10
C ALA A 53 13.75 8.62 -11.33
N LEU A 54 13.12 8.66 -12.51
CA LEU A 54 13.79 8.65 -13.79
C LEU A 54 14.02 10.09 -14.29
N SER A 55 15.19 10.34 -14.87
CA SER A 55 15.49 11.61 -15.54
C SER A 55 16.40 11.36 -16.75
N ALA A 56 16.39 12.27 -17.72
CA ALA A 56 17.31 12.23 -18.83
C ALA A 56 18.68 12.80 -18.41
N GLY A 57 19.75 12.07 -18.69
CA GLY A 57 21.11 12.56 -18.58
C GLY A 57 21.52 13.40 -19.79
N LYS A 58 22.72 13.99 -19.73
CA LYS A 58 23.23 14.93 -20.76
C LYS A 58 23.37 14.28 -22.14
N ASN A 59 23.61 12.99 -22.20
CA ASN A 59 23.81 12.24 -23.46
C ASN A 59 22.58 11.41 -23.86
N GLY A 60 21.40 11.68 -23.23
CA GLY A 60 20.18 10.93 -23.50
C GLY A 60 20.05 9.62 -22.73
N GLU A 61 21.02 9.28 -21.85
CA GLU A 61 20.93 8.13 -20.96
C GLU A 61 19.82 8.33 -19.90
N ILE A 62 19.23 7.22 -19.43
CA ILE A 62 18.27 7.26 -18.33
C ILE A 62 19.02 7.16 -17.01
N ILE A 63 18.90 8.20 -16.20
CA ILE A 63 19.42 8.24 -14.83
C ILE A 63 18.31 7.78 -13.89
N LYS A 64 18.61 6.80 -13.02
CA LYS A 64 17.74 6.31 -11.95
C LYS A 64 18.25 6.81 -10.59
N LYS A 65 17.40 7.50 -9.84
CA LYS A 65 17.70 7.94 -8.48
C LYS A 65 16.65 7.39 -7.53
N SER A 66 17.06 6.57 -6.54
CA SER A 66 16.13 6.11 -5.50
C SER A 66 15.59 7.29 -4.70
N ILE A 67 14.26 7.32 -4.51
CA ILE A 67 13.55 8.28 -3.66
C ILE A 67 13.04 7.63 -2.38
N GLY A 68 13.13 6.31 -2.28
CA GLY A 68 12.60 5.52 -1.19
C GLY A 68 12.30 4.10 -1.66
N MET A 69 11.51 3.38 -0.89
CA MET A 69 11.09 2.02 -1.22
C MET A 69 9.61 1.83 -0.93
N THR A 70 9.02 0.78 -1.50
CA THR A 70 7.63 0.40 -1.24
C THR A 70 7.51 -0.55 -0.06
N THR A 71 6.30 -0.66 0.51
CA THR A 71 5.97 -1.66 1.53
C THR A 71 5.74 -3.04 0.93
N SER A 72 5.28 -3.12 -0.32
CA SER A 72 5.05 -4.38 -1.04
C SER A 72 5.35 -4.24 -2.52
N ILE A 73 5.57 -5.38 -3.17
CA ILE A 73 5.76 -5.49 -4.62
C ILE A 73 4.54 -5.03 -5.42
N THR A 74 3.36 -5.07 -4.80
CA THR A 74 2.08 -4.73 -5.42
C THR A 74 1.54 -3.38 -4.97
N SER A 75 2.32 -2.58 -4.19
CA SER A 75 1.87 -1.26 -3.72
C SER A 75 1.31 -0.40 -4.85
N PHE A 76 1.95 -0.42 -6.01
CA PHE A 76 1.57 0.38 -7.18
C PHE A 76 1.30 -0.48 -8.42
N TYR A 77 0.95 -1.74 -8.21
CA TYR A 77 0.61 -2.68 -9.28
C TYR A 77 -0.74 -3.33 -8.99
N ASP A 78 -1.65 -3.23 -9.95
CA ASP A 78 -2.95 -3.87 -9.91
C ASP A 78 -2.87 -5.24 -10.59
N SER A 79 -2.90 -6.31 -9.81
CA SER A 79 -2.82 -7.68 -10.31
C SER A 79 -4.11 -8.13 -11.02
N TYR A 80 -5.23 -7.45 -10.80
CA TYR A 80 -6.53 -7.78 -11.39
C TYR A 80 -6.83 -6.98 -12.65
N ALA A 81 -6.09 -5.91 -12.92
CA ALA A 81 -6.25 -5.13 -14.15
C ALA A 81 -6.06 -6.00 -15.40
N ASN A 82 -6.62 -5.57 -16.53
CA ASN A 82 -6.47 -6.23 -17.84
C ASN A 82 -6.86 -7.71 -17.83
N ASN A 83 -8.02 -8.05 -17.23
CA ASN A 83 -8.51 -9.41 -17.09
C ASN A 83 -7.53 -10.36 -16.37
N GLY A 84 -6.87 -9.86 -15.32
CA GLY A 84 -5.95 -10.64 -14.50
C GLY A 84 -4.50 -10.69 -15.04
N SER A 85 -4.20 -9.99 -16.14
CA SER A 85 -2.81 -9.84 -16.61
C SER A 85 -2.02 -8.85 -15.77
N GLY A 86 -2.73 -8.03 -15.01
CA GLY A 86 -2.19 -6.97 -14.17
C GLY A 86 -1.71 -5.73 -14.94
N ALA A 87 -1.58 -4.64 -14.22
CA ALA A 87 -1.01 -3.39 -14.74
C ALA A 87 -0.39 -2.54 -13.64
N TRP A 88 0.63 -1.77 -13.98
CA TRP A 88 1.12 -0.69 -13.12
C TRP A 88 0.06 0.41 -13.02
N ALA A 89 -0.07 1.01 -11.83
CA ALA A 89 -0.96 2.14 -11.58
C ALA A 89 -0.41 3.44 -12.20
N VAL A 90 -0.16 3.42 -13.51
CA VAL A 90 0.43 4.53 -14.27
C VAL A 90 -0.44 5.77 -14.14
N GLY A 91 0.20 6.92 -13.89
CA GLY A 91 -0.47 8.19 -13.64
C GLY A 91 -0.84 8.45 -12.19
N SER A 92 -0.81 7.44 -11.32
CA SER A 92 -1.01 7.66 -9.88
C SER A 92 0.12 8.51 -9.30
N ILE A 93 -0.21 9.30 -8.27
CA ILE A 93 0.69 10.27 -7.67
C ILE A 93 1.20 9.76 -6.32
N ILE A 94 2.50 9.84 -6.10
CA ILE A 94 3.13 9.70 -4.79
C ILE A 94 3.41 11.11 -4.26
N ASP A 95 2.79 11.46 -3.12
CA ASP A 95 3.05 12.72 -2.43
C ASP A 95 3.88 12.49 -1.17
N PRO A 96 5.16 12.90 -1.14
CA PRO A 96 6.02 12.76 0.04
C PRO A 96 5.54 13.53 1.27
N LYS A 97 4.62 14.47 1.11
CA LYS A 97 4.07 15.30 2.20
C LYS A 97 2.71 14.79 2.71
N ASP A 98 2.09 13.86 2.02
CA ASP A 98 0.83 13.28 2.46
C ASP A 98 1.04 12.42 3.70
N ASN A 99 0.47 12.82 4.83
CA ASN A 99 0.53 12.08 6.09
C ASN A 99 -0.78 11.37 6.43
N SER A 100 -1.76 11.38 5.54
CA SER A 100 -3.12 10.86 5.79
C SER A 100 -3.12 9.39 6.21
N GLY A 101 -2.28 8.55 5.59
CA GLY A 101 -2.14 7.14 5.95
C GLY A 101 -1.62 6.94 7.38
N LYS A 102 -0.61 7.72 7.80
CA LYS A 102 -0.11 7.67 9.20
C LYS A 102 -1.18 8.12 10.20
N VAL A 103 -1.89 9.19 9.87
CA VAL A 103 -2.97 9.71 10.73
C VAL A 103 -4.07 8.66 10.87
N PHE A 104 -4.49 8.05 9.77
CA PHE A 104 -5.49 7.00 9.76
C PHE A 104 -5.07 5.80 10.62
N LEU A 105 -3.86 5.24 10.43
CA LEU A 105 -3.38 4.11 11.20
C LEU A 105 -3.23 4.45 12.69
N ASN A 106 -2.76 5.65 13.03
CA ASN A 106 -2.68 6.10 14.42
C ASN A 106 -4.07 6.24 15.07
N ASN A 107 -5.06 6.69 14.33
CA ASN A 107 -6.44 6.77 14.82
C ASN A 107 -7.03 5.37 14.99
N LEU A 108 -6.78 4.45 14.06
CA LEU A 108 -7.21 3.06 14.18
C LEU A 108 -6.65 2.39 15.45
N VAL A 109 -5.35 2.61 15.73
CA VAL A 109 -4.71 2.10 16.95
C VAL A 109 -5.36 2.67 18.21
N LYS A 110 -5.74 3.94 18.21
CA LYS A 110 -6.43 4.58 19.34
C LYS A 110 -7.89 4.14 19.49
N ASP A 111 -8.55 3.91 18.36
CA ASP A 111 -9.94 3.46 18.33
C ASP A 111 -10.08 2.04 18.89
N ASP A 112 -9.01 1.22 18.73
CA ASP A 112 -8.93 -0.18 19.18
C ASP A 112 -10.24 -0.95 18.90
N PRO A 113 -10.69 -1.00 17.63
CA PRO A 113 -12.03 -1.49 17.32
C PRO A 113 -12.14 -3.00 17.51
N GLU A 114 -13.24 -3.44 18.07
CA GLU A 114 -13.66 -4.84 18.01
C GLU A 114 -13.78 -5.29 16.56
N ILE A 115 -13.45 -6.56 16.29
CA ILE A 115 -13.37 -7.09 14.92
C ILE A 115 -14.67 -6.92 14.14
N GLY A 116 -15.82 -7.19 14.75
CA GLY A 116 -17.13 -7.05 14.10
C GLY A 116 -17.40 -5.60 13.71
N TYR A 117 -17.11 -4.65 14.61
CA TYR A 117 -17.25 -3.22 14.33
C TYR A 117 -16.29 -2.78 13.21
N TYR A 118 -15.04 -3.26 13.22
CA TYR A 118 -14.09 -2.97 12.15
C TYR A 118 -14.61 -3.47 10.80
N MET A 119 -15.06 -4.73 10.71
CA MET A 119 -15.59 -5.34 9.49
C MET A 119 -16.77 -4.57 8.92
N ASP A 120 -17.70 -4.13 9.76
CA ASP A 120 -18.85 -3.34 9.33
C ASP A 120 -18.45 -1.97 8.80
N ASN A 121 -17.40 -1.37 9.34
CA ASN A 121 -16.91 -0.04 8.95
C ASN A 121 -15.75 -0.07 7.94
N ALA A 122 -15.27 -1.25 7.53
CA ALA A 122 -14.29 -1.42 6.45
C ALA A 122 -14.95 -1.60 5.06
N LYS A 123 -16.28 -1.65 5.01
CA LYS A 123 -17.05 -1.71 3.75
C LYS A 123 -16.87 -0.43 2.95
N LYS A 124 -17.10 -0.53 1.64
CA LYS A 124 -16.94 0.57 0.67
C LYS A 124 -17.59 1.87 1.17
N GLY A 125 -16.80 2.91 1.26
CA GLY A 125 -17.24 4.25 1.67
C GLY A 125 -17.46 4.43 3.17
N GLN A 126 -17.15 3.43 4.01
CA GLN A 126 -17.25 3.55 5.46
C GLN A 126 -15.94 4.04 6.09
N LYS A 127 -15.96 4.30 7.40
CA LYS A 127 -14.86 4.91 8.18
C LYS A 127 -13.49 4.28 7.94
N TYR A 128 -13.40 2.94 7.85
CA TYR A 128 -12.13 2.23 7.70
C TYR A 128 -11.79 1.84 6.26
N ASP A 129 -12.60 2.25 5.27
CA ASP A 129 -12.25 2.15 3.86
C ASP A 129 -11.36 3.32 3.43
N PHE A 130 -10.11 3.31 3.88
CA PHE A 130 -9.16 4.40 3.65
C PHE A 130 -8.98 4.75 2.17
N LYS A 131 -8.99 3.76 1.29
CA LYS A 131 -8.78 3.98 -0.16
C LYS A 131 -9.84 4.90 -0.78
N VAL A 132 -11.07 4.91 -0.24
CA VAL A 132 -12.20 5.69 -0.76
C VAL A 132 -12.53 6.91 0.11
N THR A 133 -12.33 6.82 1.43
CA THR A 133 -12.74 7.86 2.37
C THR A 133 -11.60 8.71 2.93
N ASN A 134 -10.36 8.30 2.68
CA ASN A 134 -9.15 8.90 3.29
C ASN A 134 -9.21 8.93 4.85
N GLY A 135 -9.88 7.94 5.45
CA GLY A 135 -10.09 7.87 6.91
C GLY A 135 -11.24 8.72 7.44
N GLY A 136 -12.05 9.30 6.55
CA GLY A 136 -13.29 10.00 6.91
C GLY A 136 -14.52 9.08 6.90
N ASN A 137 -15.69 9.65 7.13
CA ASN A 137 -16.97 8.92 7.12
C ASN A 137 -17.75 9.11 5.80
N ILE A 138 -17.18 9.76 4.82
CA ILE A 138 -17.82 10.09 3.55
C ILE A 138 -16.84 9.78 2.43
N PRO A 139 -17.28 9.08 1.35
CA PRO A 139 -16.45 8.87 0.17
C PRO A 139 -16.00 10.19 -0.44
N ILE A 140 -14.74 10.24 -0.86
CA ILE A 140 -14.18 11.39 -1.57
C ILE A 140 -14.22 11.06 -3.06
N PRO A 141 -14.97 11.84 -3.89
CA PRO A 141 -14.98 11.66 -5.33
C PRO A 141 -13.57 11.74 -5.92
N ASP A 142 -13.33 10.95 -6.98
CA ASP A 142 -12.09 10.98 -7.78
C ASP A 142 -10.80 10.64 -7.01
N ILE A 143 -10.91 10.07 -5.81
CA ILE A 143 -9.73 9.65 -5.07
C ILE A 143 -9.15 8.37 -5.69
N ASN A 144 -7.83 8.38 -5.92
CA ASN A 144 -7.14 7.24 -6.51
C ASN A 144 -6.66 6.28 -5.42
N GLU A 145 -7.07 5.01 -5.48
CA GLU A 145 -6.67 3.98 -4.53
C GLU A 145 -5.16 3.66 -4.54
N TYR A 146 -4.49 3.97 -5.65
CA TYR A 146 -3.03 3.84 -5.81
C TYR A 146 -2.27 5.15 -5.53
N ARG A 147 -2.91 6.19 -4.96
CA ARG A 147 -2.17 7.35 -4.47
C ARG A 147 -1.15 6.90 -3.43
N GLY A 148 0.08 7.40 -3.57
CA GLY A 148 1.21 7.00 -2.71
C GLY A 148 1.51 8.03 -1.63
N MET A 149 1.89 7.55 -0.46
CA MET A 149 2.24 8.37 0.69
C MET A 149 3.32 7.72 1.56
N PRO A 150 4.11 8.50 2.32
CA PRO A 150 5.10 7.93 3.22
C PRO A 150 4.43 7.34 4.47
N ILE A 151 4.85 6.12 4.85
CA ILE A 151 4.36 5.46 6.07
C ILE A 151 5.43 5.39 7.17
N GLY A 152 6.69 5.43 6.80
CA GLY A 152 7.80 5.30 7.73
C GLY A 152 9.16 5.53 7.09
N SER A 153 10.19 5.04 7.77
CA SER A 153 11.55 5.02 7.26
C SER A 153 12.26 3.75 7.72
N THR A 154 13.18 3.27 6.93
CA THR A 154 14.08 2.20 7.31
C THR A 154 15.05 2.66 8.41
N LYS A 155 15.77 1.72 9.03
CA LYS A 155 16.86 2.04 9.98
C LYS A 155 17.95 2.94 9.39
N ASN A 156 18.13 2.88 8.06
CA ASN A 156 19.10 3.69 7.33
C ASN A 156 18.53 5.04 6.86
N GLY A 157 17.32 5.41 7.31
CA GLY A 157 16.68 6.68 6.99
C GLY A 157 16.02 6.75 5.60
N GLN A 158 15.96 5.66 4.85
CA GLN A 158 15.28 5.62 3.56
C GLN A 158 13.77 5.66 3.77
N THR A 159 13.05 6.55 3.07
CA THR A 159 11.59 6.67 3.20
C THR A 159 10.88 5.42 2.67
N ILE A 160 9.89 4.94 3.41
CA ILE A 160 9.00 3.86 2.98
C ILE A 160 7.68 4.47 2.54
N TYR A 161 7.31 4.22 1.29
CA TYR A 161 6.05 4.63 0.68
C TYR A 161 5.11 3.45 0.56
N THR A 162 3.82 3.75 0.53
CA THR A 162 2.77 2.75 0.31
C THR A 162 1.60 3.38 -0.45
N SER A 163 0.78 2.57 -1.08
CA SER A 163 -0.48 3.03 -1.68
C SER A 163 -1.60 3.13 -0.65
N ALA A 164 -2.66 3.87 -0.95
CA ALA A 164 -3.85 3.92 -0.11
C ALA A 164 -4.54 2.56 0.00
N LYS A 165 -4.48 1.72 -1.04
CA LYS A 165 -4.93 0.34 -1.01
C LYS A 165 -4.19 -0.46 0.06
N ASP A 166 -2.87 -0.34 0.12
CA ASP A 166 -2.06 -1.05 1.12
C ASP A 166 -2.29 -0.53 2.54
N ILE A 167 -2.58 0.76 2.72
CA ILE A 167 -2.99 1.30 4.03
C ILE A 167 -4.22 0.56 4.56
N GLY A 168 -5.22 0.31 3.71
CA GLY A 168 -6.39 -0.50 4.08
C GLY A 168 -6.02 -1.93 4.48
N ASN A 169 -5.12 -2.56 3.72
CA ASN A 169 -4.63 -3.91 4.01
C ASN A 169 -3.83 -3.96 5.33
N ILE A 170 -2.99 -2.97 5.59
CA ILE A 170 -2.25 -2.83 6.85
C ILE A 170 -3.21 -2.69 8.03
N ALA A 171 -4.25 -1.87 7.90
CA ALA A 171 -5.28 -1.68 8.92
C ALA A 171 -6.01 -3.00 9.22
N ALA A 172 -6.43 -3.72 8.19
CA ALA A 172 -7.07 -5.03 8.31
C ALA A 172 -6.16 -6.05 9.02
N GLY A 173 -4.90 -6.11 8.60
CA GLY A 173 -3.91 -6.99 9.23
C GLY A 173 -3.63 -6.65 10.70
N TYR A 174 -3.58 -5.35 11.03
CA TYR A 174 -3.41 -4.89 12.42
C TYR A 174 -4.58 -5.35 13.30
N VAL A 175 -5.83 -5.06 12.90
CA VAL A 175 -7.02 -5.43 13.68
C VAL A 175 -7.13 -6.95 13.86
N ALA A 176 -6.88 -7.72 12.80
CA ALA A 176 -6.85 -9.17 12.89
C ALA A 176 -5.79 -9.67 13.88
N GLY A 177 -4.61 -9.05 13.88
CA GLY A 177 -3.49 -9.41 14.75
C GLY A 177 -3.75 -9.17 16.23
N ILE A 178 -4.31 -8.01 16.61
CA ILE A 178 -4.61 -7.70 18.02
C ILE A 178 -5.72 -8.60 18.60
N HIS A 179 -6.63 -9.08 17.75
CA HIS A 179 -7.68 -10.01 18.18
C HIS A 179 -7.28 -11.49 18.11
N ALA A 180 -6.02 -11.79 17.80
CA ALA A 180 -5.46 -13.15 17.70
C ALA A 180 -6.32 -14.10 16.85
N ILE A 181 -6.94 -13.58 15.77
CA ILE A 181 -7.84 -14.35 14.91
C ILE A 181 -6.99 -15.27 14.03
N PRO A 182 -7.31 -16.58 13.95
CA PRO A 182 -6.64 -17.48 13.04
C PRO A 182 -6.75 -16.95 11.59
N TRP A 183 -5.61 -16.87 10.94
CA TRP A 183 -5.53 -16.28 9.62
C TRP A 183 -6.49 -16.90 8.58
N SER A 184 -6.71 -18.19 8.62
CA SER A 184 -7.64 -18.89 7.74
C SER A 184 -9.08 -18.36 7.82
N LEU A 185 -9.50 -17.86 9.00
CA LEU A 185 -10.80 -17.22 9.18
C LEU A 185 -10.77 -15.77 8.68
N VAL A 186 -9.74 -15.02 9.05
CA VAL A 186 -9.58 -13.62 8.63
C VAL A 186 -9.60 -13.49 7.11
N ARG A 187 -8.81 -14.32 6.43
CA ARG A 187 -8.74 -14.31 4.97
C ARG A 187 -10.11 -14.55 4.33
N LYS A 188 -10.82 -15.58 4.78
CA LYS A 188 -12.14 -15.91 4.24
C LYS A 188 -13.12 -14.75 4.36
N GLU A 189 -13.13 -14.07 5.50
CA GLU A 189 -14.05 -12.94 5.73
C GLU A 189 -13.66 -11.69 4.94
N PHE A 190 -12.35 -11.40 4.79
CA PHE A 190 -11.90 -10.29 3.95
C PHE A 190 -12.06 -10.57 2.46
N ASP A 191 -11.85 -11.81 2.00
CA ASP A 191 -12.14 -12.21 0.61
C ASP A 191 -13.66 -12.08 0.31
N ASN A 192 -14.52 -12.42 1.27
CA ASN A 192 -15.97 -12.22 1.17
C ASN A 192 -16.34 -10.73 1.10
N LEU A 193 -15.73 -9.90 1.96
CA LEU A 193 -15.95 -8.44 1.92
C LEU A 193 -15.53 -7.84 0.57
N GLN A 194 -14.37 -8.25 0.04
CA GLN A 194 -13.91 -7.78 -1.25
C GLN A 194 -14.88 -8.18 -2.37
N SER A 195 -15.35 -9.43 -2.39
CA SER A 195 -16.30 -9.91 -3.41
C SER A 195 -17.65 -9.20 -3.38
N ILE A 196 -18.08 -8.72 -2.20
CA ILE A 196 -19.31 -7.90 -2.05
C ILE A 196 -19.09 -6.47 -2.57
N GLN A 197 -17.86 -5.96 -2.49
CA GLN A 197 -17.53 -4.61 -2.95
C GLN A 197 -17.36 -4.51 -4.47
N ASP A 198 -17.01 -5.62 -5.13
CA ASP A 198 -16.72 -5.69 -6.57
C ASP A 198 -17.99 -6.01 -7.41
N ASN A 199 -19.14 -6.29 -6.76
CA ASN A 199 -20.48 -6.46 -7.37
C ASN A 199 -21.34 -5.21 -7.18
#